data_df5987a31b66af6ff04d0a8ad8330831
#
_entry.id   df5987a31b66af6ff04d0a8ad8330831
#
_cell.length_a   1.000
_cell.length_b   1.000
_cell.length_c   1.000
_cell.angle_alpha   90.00
_cell.angle_beta   90.00
_cell.angle_gamma   90.00
#
_symmetry.space_group_name_H-M   'P 1'
#
loop_
_entity.id
_entity.type
_entity.pdbx_description
1 polymer ?
#
loop_
_entity_poly.entity_id
_entity_poly.type
_entity_poly.pdbx_seq_one_letter_code
_entity_poly.pdbx_strand_id
1 'polypeptide(L)'
;MENKEKIVEGVDLDGNPVKVLLRQPTPQDYRDSQIEYNKAFTAALKSKAPLRQKLISYMRDNEVWDDEKQRQHDQLISEISSCEDNLKGGGIRLSEAREIALLLREKRESFRELLSEKNALDQNSAEGQADNARFSELIRLCMLDPSSKKPCFMDQKAYDSQAEQPWVVKAASELAGMIYGLDPDYDKNLEENKFLKEFNFVNEELEFINEEGHTVDSEGRLINGDGRYIAYRTAEAKEEKDQSQVYFVNRDGEEVICKTNDKGEEEWVKISLAERKPFLDDNDKPIGAALEKKTKATKKTKRSTKKAEETA
;
A
#
# COMPACT_ATOMS: atom_id res chain seq x y z
N MET A 1 7.46 7.86 -27.68
CA MET A 1 7.26 7.58 -26.26
C MET A 1 7.43 8.90 -25.54
N GLU A 2 6.38 9.43 -24.92
CA GLU A 2 6.49 10.63 -24.09
C GLU A 2 7.41 10.30 -22.91
N ASN A 3 8.52 11.05 -22.79
CA ASN A 3 9.37 10.96 -21.60
C ASN A 3 8.55 11.46 -20.42
N LYS A 4 8.14 10.54 -19.54
CA LYS A 4 7.47 10.93 -18.30
C LYS A 4 8.48 11.67 -17.42
N GLU A 5 8.24 12.97 -17.23
CA GLU A 5 8.96 13.80 -16.27
C GLU A 5 8.07 13.96 -15.03
N LYS A 6 8.65 13.90 -13.81
CA LYS A 6 7.96 14.10 -12.54
C LYS A 6 8.79 15.02 -11.64
N ILE A 7 8.17 16.06 -11.09
CA ILE A 7 8.81 16.89 -10.07
C ILE A 7 8.55 16.23 -8.71
N VAL A 8 9.61 16.03 -7.95
CA VAL A 8 9.57 15.51 -6.57
C VAL A 8 10.04 16.62 -5.64
N GLU A 9 9.25 16.88 -4.61
CA GLU A 9 9.58 17.81 -3.54
C GLU A 9 10.02 17.01 -2.32
N GLY A 10 11.15 17.39 -1.75
CA GLY A 10 11.72 16.80 -0.54
C GLY A 10 12.28 17.89 0.36
N VAL A 11 12.92 17.48 1.44
CA VAL A 11 13.64 18.36 2.36
C VAL A 11 15.07 17.86 2.52
N ASP A 12 16.01 18.76 2.75
CA ASP A 12 17.36 18.43 3.13
C ASP A 12 17.45 18.12 4.63
N LEU A 13 18.65 17.79 5.14
CA LEU A 13 18.89 17.52 6.57
C LEU A 13 18.63 18.74 7.46
N ASP A 14 18.68 19.94 6.90
CA ASP A 14 18.43 21.21 7.61
C ASP A 14 16.94 21.61 7.54
N GLY A 15 16.10 20.81 6.86
CA GLY A 15 14.66 21.07 6.69
C GLY A 15 14.30 22.01 5.55
N ASN A 16 15.26 22.42 4.71
CA ASN A 16 14.97 23.29 3.60
C ASN A 16 14.30 22.50 2.45
N PRO A 17 13.29 23.09 1.77
CA PRO A 17 12.62 22.42 0.68
C PRO A 17 13.53 22.32 -0.56
N VAL A 18 13.66 21.12 -1.11
CA VAL A 18 14.40 20.82 -2.33
C VAL A 18 13.45 20.27 -3.39
N LYS A 19 13.55 20.77 -4.61
CA LYS A 19 12.77 20.29 -5.77
C LYS A 19 13.71 19.63 -6.76
N VAL A 20 13.33 18.45 -7.22
CA VAL A 20 14.08 17.67 -8.20
C VAL A 20 13.17 17.25 -9.35
N LEU A 21 13.67 17.36 -10.57
CA LEU A 21 12.99 16.84 -11.75
C LEU A 21 13.52 15.43 -12.04
N LEU A 22 12.65 14.45 -11.96
CA LEU A 22 12.93 13.08 -12.38
C LEU A 22 12.51 12.91 -13.84
N ARG A 23 13.36 12.29 -14.63
CA ARG A 23 13.03 11.83 -15.98
C ARG A 23 13.18 10.31 -16.10
N GLN A 24 12.38 9.73 -16.95
CA GLN A 24 12.51 8.31 -17.25
C GLN A 24 13.85 8.04 -17.97
N PRO A 25 14.60 6.96 -17.60
CA PRO A 25 15.84 6.61 -18.24
C PRO A 25 15.69 6.39 -19.73
N THR A 26 16.63 6.90 -20.50
CA THR A 26 16.73 6.65 -21.95
C THR A 26 17.53 5.38 -22.21
N PRO A 27 17.48 4.80 -23.44
CA PRO A 27 18.34 3.70 -23.83
C PRO A 27 19.84 4.00 -23.68
N GLN A 28 20.23 5.30 -23.76
CA GLN A 28 21.63 5.68 -23.53
C GLN A 28 21.98 5.56 -22.03
N ASP A 29 21.11 6.05 -21.13
CA ASP A 29 21.35 5.95 -19.69
C ASP A 29 21.49 4.48 -19.24
N TYR A 30 20.69 3.58 -19.81
CA TYR A 30 20.87 2.14 -19.56
C TYR A 30 22.22 1.60 -20.06
N ARG A 31 22.73 2.08 -21.19
CA ARG A 31 24.07 1.69 -21.66
C ARG A 31 25.18 2.23 -20.75
N ASP A 32 25.06 3.48 -20.34
CA ASP A 32 26.03 4.13 -19.47
C ASP A 32 26.03 3.47 -18.08
N SER A 33 24.87 3.21 -17.51
CA SER A 33 24.75 2.49 -16.23
C SER A 33 25.26 1.04 -16.31
N GLN A 34 25.14 0.38 -17.47
CA GLN A 34 25.71 -0.96 -17.66
C GLN A 34 27.25 -0.94 -17.64
N ILE A 35 27.88 0.16 -18.06
CA ILE A 35 29.34 0.32 -17.94
C ILE A 35 29.75 0.34 -16.47
N GLU A 36 29.02 1.06 -15.62
CA GLU A 36 29.27 1.12 -14.17
C GLU A 36 29.01 -0.25 -13.51
N TYR A 37 27.96 -0.98 -13.91
CA TYR A 37 27.77 -2.36 -13.52
C TYR A 37 29.01 -3.22 -13.79
N ASN A 38 29.53 -3.20 -15.02
CA ASN A 38 30.66 -4.02 -15.42
C ASN A 38 31.96 -3.66 -14.65
N LYS A 39 32.17 -2.36 -14.37
CA LYS A 39 33.30 -1.89 -13.55
C LYS A 39 33.17 -2.40 -12.11
N ALA A 40 32.00 -2.21 -11.49
CA ALA A 40 31.75 -2.64 -10.11
C ALA A 40 31.82 -4.16 -9.98
N PHE A 41 31.25 -4.91 -10.92
CA PHE A 41 31.31 -6.37 -10.94
C PHE A 41 32.79 -6.86 -11.03
N THR A 42 33.55 -6.26 -11.92
CA THR A 42 34.99 -6.61 -12.05
C THR A 42 35.77 -6.26 -10.78
N ALA A 43 35.48 -5.14 -10.15
CA ALA A 43 36.11 -4.72 -8.89
C ALA A 43 35.75 -5.68 -7.76
N ALA A 44 34.46 -6.07 -7.66
CA ALA A 44 33.97 -7.02 -6.67
C ALA A 44 34.65 -8.40 -6.82
N LEU A 45 34.80 -8.90 -8.05
CA LEU A 45 35.52 -10.14 -8.30
C LEU A 45 37.01 -10.05 -7.88
N LYS A 46 37.66 -8.91 -8.15
CA LYS A 46 39.08 -8.68 -7.73
C LYS A 46 39.19 -8.64 -6.19
N SER A 47 38.18 -8.11 -5.49
CA SER A 47 38.13 -8.11 -4.03
C SER A 47 37.68 -9.45 -3.43
N LYS A 48 37.44 -10.46 -4.27
CA LYS A 48 36.96 -11.81 -3.91
C LYS A 48 35.56 -11.83 -3.31
N ALA A 49 34.69 -10.88 -3.71
CA ALA A 49 33.27 -10.95 -3.36
C ALA A 49 32.68 -12.26 -3.94
N PRO A 50 31.82 -12.95 -3.18
CA PRO A 50 31.20 -14.18 -3.65
C PRO A 50 30.23 -13.87 -4.81
N LEU A 51 30.11 -14.79 -5.75
CA LEU A 51 29.01 -14.77 -6.70
C LEU A 51 27.69 -15.12 -5.99
N ARG A 52 26.57 -14.53 -6.44
CA ARG A 52 25.22 -14.78 -5.87
C ARG A 52 24.92 -16.28 -5.74
N GLN A 53 25.26 -17.08 -6.74
CA GLN A 53 25.04 -18.52 -6.70
C GLN A 53 25.85 -19.22 -5.58
N LYS A 54 27.09 -18.79 -5.36
CA LYS A 54 27.91 -19.33 -4.26
C LYS A 54 27.41 -18.87 -2.90
N LEU A 55 26.91 -17.64 -2.83
CA LEU A 55 26.30 -17.10 -1.61
C LEU A 55 25.07 -17.91 -1.20
N ILE A 56 24.19 -18.26 -2.13
CA ILE A 56 23.02 -19.11 -1.88
C ILE A 56 23.44 -20.48 -1.32
N SER A 57 24.45 -21.11 -1.89
CA SER A 57 24.99 -22.37 -1.36
C SER A 57 25.54 -22.20 0.05
N TYR A 58 26.32 -21.13 0.28
CA TYR A 58 26.88 -20.82 1.59
C TYR A 58 25.79 -20.56 2.65
N MET A 59 24.72 -19.84 2.29
CA MET A 59 23.58 -19.58 3.16
C MET A 59 22.90 -20.86 3.60
N ARG A 60 22.76 -21.82 2.69
CA ARG A 60 22.19 -23.15 2.99
C ARG A 60 23.12 -23.96 3.89
N ASP A 61 24.42 -24.03 3.56
CA ASP A 61 25.40 -24.84 4.29
C ASP A 61 25.65 -24.30 5.72
N ASN A 62 25.37 -23.03 5.99
CA ASN A 62 25.53 -22.39 7.29
C ASN A 62 24.18 -22.10 7.99
N GLU A 63 23.09 -22.70 7.55
CA GLU A 63 21.74 -22.58 8.15
C GLU A 63 21.23 -21.14 8.24
N VAL A 64 21.75 -20.22 7.42
CA VAL A 64 21.27 -18.82 7.33
C VAL A 64 19.96 -18.76 6.56
N TRP A 65 19.85 -19.56 5.49
CA TRP A 65 18.61 -19.80 4.76
C TRP A 65 18.48 -21.29 4.47
N ASP A 66 17.92 -22.01 5.43
CA ASP A 66 17.71 -23.44 5.40
C ASP A 66 16.35 -23.85 4.82
N ASP A 67 16.06 -25.15 4.82
CA ASP A 67 14.79 -25.68 4.34
C ASP A 67 13.61 -25.27 5.25
N GLU A 68 13.86 -24.94 6.53
CA GLU A 68 12.83 -24.45 7.45
C GLU A 68 12.41 -23.04 7.07
N LYS A 69 13.35 -22.12 6.87
CA LYS A 69 13.05 -20.76 6.40
C LYS A 69 12.39 -20.75 5.02
N GLN A 70 12.79 -21.67 4.13
CA GLN A 70 12.10 -21.81 2.85
C GLN A 70 10.64 -22.29 3.03
N ARG A 71 10.38 -23.21 3.94
CA ARG A 71 9.01 -23.63 4.28
C ARG A 71 8.19 -22.49 4.89
N GLN A 72 8.75 -21.71 5.80
CA GLN A 72 8.11 -20.52 6.37
C GLN A 72 7.74 -19.49 5.29
N HIS A 73 8.64 -19.25 4.35
CA HIS A 73 8.40 -18.37 3.21
C HIS A 73 7.20 -18.86 2.37
N ASP A 74 7.20 -20.14 1.99
CA ASP A 74 6.14 -20.71 1.16
C ASP A 74 4.80 -20.80 1.91
N GLN A 75 4.83 -21.05 3.23
CA GLN A 75 3.67 -21.03 4.11
C GLN A 75 3.08 -19.61 4.19
N LEU A 76 3.90 -18.58 4.42
CA LEU A 76 3.44 -17.18 4.47
C LEU A 76 2.76 -16.77 3.16
N ILE A 77 3.31 -17.14 2.00
CA ILE A 77 2.67 -16.88 0.70
C ILE A 77 1.28 -17.53 0.62
N SER A 78 1.18 -18.80 1.04
CA SER A 78 -0.10 -19.53 1.03
C SER A 78 -1.13 -18.92 1.98
N GLU A 79 -0.71 -18.54 3.18
CA GLU A 79 -1.56 -17.91 4.19
C GLU A 79 -2.03 -16.52 3.75
N ILE A 80 -1.13 -15.70 3.18
CA ILE A 80 -1.46 -14.39 2.59
C ILE A 80 -2.52 -14.56 1.49
N SER A 81 -2.30 -15.49 0.55
CA SER A 81 -3.25 -15.75 -0.53
C SER A 81 -4.63 -16.19 0.01
N SER A 82 -4.65 -17.07 0.99
CA SER A 82 -5.90 -17.55 1.62
C SER A 82 -6.66 -16.41 2.32
N CYS A 83 -5.95 -15.54 3.06
CA CYS A 83 -6.55 -14.38 3.70
C CYS A 83 -7.11 -13.37 2.67
N GLU A 84 -6.36 -13.12 1.59
CA GLU A 84 -6.85 -12.27 0.49
C GLU A 84 -8.13 -12.83 -0.15
N ASP A 85 -8.16 -14.13 -0.42
CA ASP A 85 -9.31 -14.76 -1.05
C ASP A 85 -10.55 -14.69 -0.14
N ASN A 86 -10.37 -14.82 1.18
CA ASN A 86 -11.45 -14.64 2.16
C ASN A 86 -11.99 -13.19 2.16
N LEU A 87 -11.11 -12.18 2.15
CA LEU A 87 -11.54 -10.78 2.08
C LEU A 87 -12.20 -10.45 0.74
N LYS A 88 -11.66 -10.96 -0.40
CA LYS A 88 -12.25 -10.79 -1.73
C LYS A 88 -13.59 -11.49 -1.85
N GLY A 89 -13.74 -12.66 -1.26
CA GLY A 89 -14.98 -13.45 -1.30
C GLY A 89 -16.11 -12.82 -0.50
N GLY A 90 -15.81 -12.15 0.60
CA GLY A 90 -16.81 -11.63 1.53
C GLY A 90 -17.68 -12.74 2.15
N GLY A 91 -18.85 -12.38 2.66
CA GLY A 91 -19.80 -13.34 3.25
C GLY A 91 -19.43 -13.82 4.65
N ILE A 92 -18.50 -13.13 5.31
CA ILE A 92 -18.08 -13.32 6.69
C ILE A 92 -18.48 -12.11 7.53
N ARG A 93 -18.44 -12.23 8.86
CA ARG A 93 -18.75 -11.11 9.76
C ARG A 93 -17.73 -9.99 9.61
N LEU A 94 -18.17 -8.75 9.81
CA LEU A 94 -17.28 -7.59 9.71
C LEU A 94 -16.15 -7.65 10.75
N SER A 95 -16.45 -8.10 11.97
CA SER A 95 -15.45 -8.32 13.01
C SER A 95 -14.39 -9.35 12.58
N GLU A 96 -14.84 -10.49 12.04
CA GLU A 96 -13.96 -11.54 11.53
C GLU A 96 -13.13 -11.05 10.32
N ALA A 97 -13.75 -10.33 9.40
CA ALA A 97 -13.04 -9.73 8.28
C ALA A 97 -11.97 -8.71 8.72
N ARG A 98 -12.26 -7.93 9.79
CA ARG A 98 -11.28 -7.03 10.39
C ARG A 98 -10.10 -7.80 10.99
N GLU A 99 -10.34 -8.88 11.70
CA GLU A 99 -9.28 -9.75 12.24
C GLU A 99 -8.42 -10.34 11.12
N ILE A 100 -9.04 -10.83 10.03
CA ILE A 100 -8.33 -11.32 8.84
C ILE A 100 -7.48 -10.21 8.21
N ALA A 101 -7.99 -8.98 8.11
CA ALA A 101 -7.25 -7.86 7.54
C ALA A 101 -6.03 -7.46 8.42
N LEU A 102 -6.18 -7.48 9.75
CA LEU A 102 -5.08 -7.24 10.67
C LEU A 102 -4.04 -8.36 10.60
N LEU A 103 -4.48 -9.62 10.60
CA LEU A 103 -3.60 -10.77 10.44
C LEU A 103 -2.84 -10.73 9.11
N LEU A 104 -3.50 -10.30 8.03
CA LEU A 104 -2.88 -10.16 6.72
C LEU A 104 -1.79 -9.09 6.70
N ARG A 105 -1.98 -7.96 7.39
CA ARG A 105 -0.94 -6.94 7.59
C ARG A 105 0.27 -7.52 8.33
N GLU A 106 0.05 -8.21 9.44
CA GLU A 106 1.10 -8.87 10.23
C GLU A 106 1.90 -9.88 9.39
N LYS A 107 1.19 -10.74 8.64
CA LYS A 107 1.84 -11.74 7.78
C LYS A 107 2.65 -11.10 6.65
N ARG A 108 2.19 -10.00 6.05
CA ARG A 108 2.97 -9.27 5.06
C ARG A 108 4.20 -8.60 5.67
N GLU A 109 4.12 -8.12 6.90
CA GLU A 109 5.28 -7.58 7.61
C GLU A 109 6.30 -8.68 7.88
N SER A 110 5.89 -9.81 8.45
CA SER A 110 6.73 -10.99 8.66
C SER A 110 7.35 -11.51 7.35
N PHE A 111 6.58 -11.48 6.25
CA PHE A 111 7.10 -11.85 4.93
C PHE A 111 8.15 -10.87 4.41
N ARG A 112 7.95 -9.55 4.60
CA ARG A 112 8.93 -8.52 4.24
C ARG A 112 10.22 -8.67 5.07
N GLU A 113 10.11 -8.93 6.37
CA GLU A 113 11.26 -9.18 7.25
C GLU A 113 12.05 -10.41 6.77
N LEU A 114 11.36 -11.51 6.50
CA LEU A 114 11.98 -12.74 6.00
C LEU A 114 12.68 -12.53 4.65
N LEU A 115 12.06 -11.80 3.72
CA LEU A 115 12.67 -11.42 2.45
C LEU A 115 13.87 -10.48 2.64
N SER A 116 13.78 -9.53 3.57
CA SER A 116 14.88 -8.62 3.90
C SER A 116 16.09 -9.39 4.41
N GLU A 117 15.89 -10.37 5.29
CA GLU A 117 16.95 -11.25 5.78
C GLU A 117 17.60 -12.04 4.63
N LYS A 118 16.78 -12.61 3.72
CA LYS A 118 17.26 -13.31 2.53
C LYS A 118 18.11 -12.41 1.63
N ASN A 119 17.66 -11.18 1.42
CA ASN A 119 18.26 -10.25 0.47
C ASN A 119 19.44 -9.47 1.07
N ALA A 120 19.52 -9.35 2.40
CA ALA A 120 20.57 -8.59 3.08
C ALA A 120 21.99 -9.05 2.70
N LEU A 121 22.18 -10.34 2.46
CA LEU A 121 23.46 -10.89 2.06
C LEU A 121 23.75 -10.69 0.56
N ASP A 122 22.72 -10.60 -0.28
CA ASP A 122 22.89 -10.43 -1.73
C ASP A 122 23.62 -9.14 -2.08
N GLN A 123 23.45 -8.09 -1.30
CA GLN A 123 24.15 -6.81 -1.48
C GLN A 123 25.67 -6.97 -1.43
N ASN A 124 26.16 -8.00 -0.74
CA ASN A 124 27.59 -8.32 -0.65
C ASN A 124 28.08 -9.24 -1.77
N SER A 125 27.19 -9.75 -2.61
CA SER A 125 27.58 -10.51 -3.79
C SER A 125 28.20 -9.60 -4.87
N ALA A 126 28.99 -10.17 -5.78
CA ALA A 126 29.56 -9.41 -6.88
C ALA A 126 28.47 -8.80 -7.77
N GLU A 127 27.39 -9.56 -8.00
CA GLU A 127 26.21 -9.11 -8.74
C GLU A 127 25.44 -8.02 -7.98
N GLY A 128 25.25 -8.17 -6.67
CA GLY A 128 24.54 -7.17 -5.85
C GLY A 128 25.25 -5.82 -5.80
N GLN A 129 26.59 -5.84 -5.63
CA GLN A 129 27.42 -4.62 -5.71
C GLN A 129 27.33 -3.95 -7.09
N ALA A 130 27.34 -4.75 -8.15
CA ALA A 130 27.22 -4.26 -9.52
C ALA A 130 25.81 -3.70 -9.81
N ASP A 131 24.75 -4.36 -9.33
CA ASP A 131 23.36 -3.88 -9.45
C ASP A 131 23.17 -2.53 -8.73
N ASN A 132 23.76 -2.38 -7.53
CA ASN A 132 23.73 -1.12 -6.80
C ASN A 132 24.46 0.00 -7.57
N ALA A 133 25.64 -0.28 -8.12
CA ALA A 133 26.38 0.70 -8.92
C ALA A 133 25.61 1.13 -10.18
N ARG A 134 24.95 0.18 -10.86
CA ARG A 134 24.08 0.46 -12.01
C ARG A 134 22.91 1.36 -11.62
N PHE A 135 22.25 1.06 -10.51
CA PHE A 135 21.11 1.84 -10.07
C PHE A 135 21.53 3.24 -9.62
N SER A 136 22.62 3.37 -8.87
CA SER A 136 23.19 4.66 -8.48
C SER A 136 23.50 5.56 -9.69
N GLU A 137 24.04 4.97 -10.75
CA GLU A 137 24.31 5.71 -12.00
C GLU A 137 23.00 6.15 -12.69
N LEU A 138 21.98 5.29 -12.73
CA LEU A 138 20.67 5.68 -13.25
C LEU A 138 20.06 6.84 -12.46
N ILE A 139 20.15 6.81 -11.12
CA ILE A 139 19.71 7.93 -10.27
C ILE A 139 20.46 9.21 -10.68
N ARG A 140 21.77 9.16 -10.71
CA ARG A 140 22.62 10.31 -11.06
C ARG A 140 22.26 10.92 -12.42
N LEU A 141 22.01 10.10 -13.43
CA LEU A 141 21.66 10.53 -14.79
C LEU A 141 20.23 11.06 -14.91
N CYS A 142 19.31 10.58 -14.09
CA CYS A 142 17.88 10.85 -14.21
C CYS A 142 17.35 11.90 -13.22
N MET A 143 18.13 12.26 -12.19
CA MET A 143 17.85 13.36 -11.29
C MET A 143 18.38 14.68 -11.85
N LEU A 144 17.48 15.59 -12.21
CA LEU A 144 17.81 16.85 -12.84
C LEU A 144 17.39 18.03 -11.95
N ASP A 145 18.13 19.10 -12.03
CA ASP A 145 17.69 20.40 -11.50
C ASP A 145 16.50 20.91 -12.33
N PRO A 146 15.37 21.28 -11.70
CA PRO A 146 14.18 21.69 -12.43
C PRO A 146 14.37 22.93 -13.31
N SER A 147 15.29 23.84 -12.92
CA SER A 147 15.51 25.11 -13.59
C SER A 147 16.46 24.97 -14.79
N SER A 148 17.58 24.27 -14.59
CA SER A 148 18.62 24.12 -15.61
C SER A 148 18.49 22.87 -16.47
N LYS A 149 17.66 21.90 -16.05
CA LYS A 149 17.52 20.56 -16.63
C LYS A 149 18.86 19.79 -16.74
N LYS A 150 19.85 20.18 -15.93
CA LYS A 150 21.13 19.48 -15.83
C LYS A 150 21.09 18.46 -14.70
N PRO A 151 21.91 17.40 -14.75
CA PRO A 151 22.01 16.46 -13.63
C PRO A 151 22.35 17.17 -12.31
N CYS A 152 21.65 16.81 -11.22
CA CYS A 152 21.93 17.34 -9.89
C CYS A 152 23.35 16.99 -9.42
N PHE A 153 23.88 15.86 -9.89
CA PHE A 153 25.21 15.36 -9.51
C PHE A 153 26.11 15.27 -10.75
N MET A 154 27.24 15.95 -10.71
CA MET A 154 28.19 15.97 -11.83
C MET A 154 28.90 14.63 -12.03
N ASP A 155 29.21 13.95 -10.94
CA ASP A 155 29.89 12.66 -10.94
C ASP A 155 29.35 11.75 -9.79
N GLN A 156 29.82 10.49 -9.77
CA GLN A 156 29.40 9.52 -8.77
C GLN A 156 29.80 9.94 -7.34
N LYS A 157 30.95 10.61 -7.18
CA LYS A 157 31.39 11.08 -5.85
C LYS A 157 30.46 12.15 -5.28
N ALA A 158 30.00 13.05 -6.15
CA ALA A 158 29.01 14.05 -5.74
C ALA A 158 27.68 13.42 -5.33
N TYR A 159 27.26 12.37 -6.01
CA TYR A 159 26.09 11.58 -5.61
C TYR A 159 26.33 10.87 -4.28
N ASP A 160 27.42 10.10 -4.15
CA ASP A 160 27.72 9.32 -2.94
C ASP A 160 27.79 10.20 -1.68
N SER A 161 28.29 11.44 -1.80
CA SER A 161 28.33 12.39 -0.67
C SER A 161 26.96 12.89 -0.21
N GLN A 162 25.91 12.72 -1.02
CA GLN A 162 24.56 13.20 -0.76
C GLN A 162 23.50 12.10 -0.81
N ALA A 163 23.90 10.85 -1.03
CA ALA A 163 22.98 9.71 -1.19
C ALA A 163 22.05 9.50 0.02
N GLU A 164 22.49 9.86 1.21
CA GLU A 164 21.70 9.74 2.46
C GLU A 164 20.78 10.93 2.74
N GLN A 165 20.83 11.98 1.91
CA GLN A 165 19.92 13.12 2.05
C GLN A 165 18.45 12.67 1.86
N PRO A 166 17.50 13.10 2.72
CA PRO A 166 16.11 12.67 2.64
C PRO A 166 15.47 12.91 1.28
N TRP A 167 15.77 14.05 0.64
CA TRP A 167 15.27 14.35 -0.71
C TRP A 167 15.84 13.42 -1.79
N VAL A 168 17.12 12.99 -1.64
CA VAL A 168 17.74 12.03 -2.58
C VAL A 168 17.11 10.65 -2.44
N VAL A 169 16.95 10.18 -1.20
CA VAL A 169 16.29 8.89 -0.90
C VAL A 169 14.86 8.87 -1.47
N LYS A 170 14.10 9.94 -1.22
CA LYS A 170 12.73 10.07 -1.76
C LYS A 170 12.72 10.05 -3.30
N ALA A 171 13.58 10.84 -3.92
CA ALA A 171 13.67 10.91 -5.38
C ALA A 171 14.15 9.58 -5.99
N ALA A 172 15.08 8.86 -5.33
CA ALA A 172 15.51 7.53 -5.75
C ALA A 172 14.38 6.50 -5.70
N SER A 173 13.58 6.52 -4.64
CA SER A 173 12.40 5.65 -4.50
C SER A 173 11.37 5.91 -5.61
N GLU A 174 11.08 7.18 -5.89
CA GLU A 174 10.17 7.57 -6.97
C GLU A 174 10.70 7.18 -8.36
N LEU A 175 12.01 7.32 -8.58
CA LEU A 175 12.65 6.89 -9.82
C LEU A 175 12.60 5.35 -9.97
N ALA A 176 12.83 4.60 -8.89
CA ALA A 176 12.66 3.15 -8.88
C ALA A 176 11.23 2.78 -9.29
N GLY A 177 10.22 3.47 -8.74
CA GLY A 177 8.82 3.32 -9.14
C GLY A 177 8.62 3.52 -10.65
N MET A 178 9.22 4.58 -11.22
CA MET A 178 9.13 4.87 -12.67
C MET A 178 9.84 3.82 -13.53
N ILE A 179 10.98 3.29 -13.08
CA ILE A 179 11.79 2.30 -13.82
C ILE A 179 11.15 0.92 -13.78
N TYR A 180 10.71 0.49 -12.61
CA TYR A 180 10.17 -0.85 -12.39
C TYR A 180 8.65 -0.94 -12.55
N GLY A 181 7.99 0.20 -12.83
CA GLY A 181 6.54 0.25 -12.96
C GLY A 181 5.81 -0.04 -11.63
N LEU A 182 6.44 0.30 -10.50
CA LEU A 182 5.82 0.11 -9.20
C LEU A 182 4.68 1.12 -9.02
N ASP A 183 3.57 0.63 -8.52
CA ASP A 183 2.43 1.49 -8.19
C ASP A 183 2.75 2.29 -6.91
N PRO A 184 2.75 3.63 -6.95
CA PRO A 184 2.96 4.46 -5.75
C PRO A 184 1.91 4.18 -4.66
N ASP A 185 0.72 3.77 -5.05
CA ASP A 185 -0.38 3.44 -4.17
C ASP A 185 -0.49 1.92 -3.90
N TYR A 186 0.60 1.16 -4.15
CA TYR A 186 0.61 -0.30 -3.96
C TYR A 186 0.06 -0.71 -2.59
N ASP A 187 0.53 -0.07 -1.51
CA ASP A 187 0.06 -0.40 -0.16
C ASP A 187 -1.44 -0.11 0.01
N LYS A 188 -1.94 1.00 -0.55
CA LYS A 188 -3.39 1.33 -0.53
C LYS A 188 -4.22 0.35 -1.35
N ASN A 189 -3.61 -0.27 -2.36
CA ASN A 189 -4.26 -1.23 -3.25
C ASN A 189 -4.22 -2.67 -2.74
N LEU A 190 -3.59 -2.94 -1.61
CA LEU A 190 -3.65 -4.23 -0.92
C LEU A 190 -5.07 -4.51 -0.42
N GLU A 191 -5.51 -5.75 -0.47
CA GLU A 191 -6.90 -6.13 -0.17
C GLU A 191 -7.29 -5.79 1.29
N GLU A 192 -6.39 -6.02 2.23
CA GLU A 192 -6.58 -5.62 3.62
C GLU A 192 -6.75 -4.11 3.79
N ASN A 193 -5.97 -3.32 3.08
CA ASN A 193 -6.01 -1.86 3.19
C ASN A 193 -7.23 -1.27 2.49
N LYS A 194 -7.64 -1.85 1.36
CA LYS A 194 -8.92 -1.51 0.72
C LYS A 194 -10.09 -1.81 1.64
N PHE A 195 -10.10 -3.00 2.25
CA PHE A 195 -11.13 -3.38 3.20
C PHE A 195 -11.17 -2.43 4.41
N LEU A 196 -10.02 -2.22 5.07
CA LEU A 196 -9.95 -1.34 6.24
C LEU A 196 -10.37 0.09 5.92
N LYS A 197 -10.05 0.60 4.73
CA LYS A 197 -10.47 1.92 4.27
C LYS A 197 -11.96 1.97 3.93
N GLU A 198 -12.50 0.96 3.26
CA GLU A 198 -13.91 0.86 2.88
C GLU A 198 -14.83 0.92 4.09
N PHE A 199 -14.41 0.32 5.22
CA PHE A 199 -15.18 0.28 6.46
C PHE A 199 -14.72 1.32 7.49
N ASN A 200 -13.93 2.32 7.10
CA ASN A 200 -13.46 3.42 7.94
C ASN A 200 -12.71 2.98 9.20
N PHE A 201 -11.95 1.89 9.10
CA PHE A 201 -11.02 1.47 10.16
C PHE A 201 -9.69 2.20 10.09
N VAL A 202 -9.36 2.80 8.93
CA VAL A 202 -8.12 3.55 8.69
C VAL A 202 -8.41 4.85 7.93
N ASN A 203 -7.51 5.83 8.08
CA ASN A 203 -7.50 7.07 7.31
C ASN A 203 -6.82 6.90 5.94
N GLU A 204 -6.63 8.02 5.20
CA GLU A 204 -5.97 8.03 3.87
C GLU A 204 -4.50 7.60 3.95
N GLU A 205 -3.86 7.77 5.09
CA GLU A 205 -2.47 7.38 5.38
C GLU A 205 -2.37 5.94 5.89
N LEU A 206 -3.49 5.20 5.93
CA LEU A 206 -3.60 3.83 6.42
C LEU A 206 -3.35 3.67 7.94
N GLU A 207 -3.45 4.74 8.69
CA GLU A 207 -3.42 4.73 10.16
C GLU A 207 -4.81 4.36 10.69
N PHE A 208 -4.86 3.57 11.77
CA PHE A 208 -6.13 3.21 12.40
C PHE A 208 -6.82 4.42 12.99
N ILE A 209 -8.14 4.47 12.83
CA ILE A 209 -8.99 5.54 13.38
C ILE A 209 -10.16 4.94 14.16
N ASN A 210 -10.61 5.67 15.18
CA ASN A 210 -11.86 5.38 15.86
C ASN A 210 -13.09 6.00 15.14
N GLU A 211 -14.28 5.78 15.67
CA GLU A 211 -15.53 6.33 15.11
C GLU A 211 -15.55 7.85 15.03
N GLU A 212 -14.76 8.53 15.85
CA GLU A 212 -14.63 9.99 15.88
C GLU A 212 -13.58 10.51 14.88
N GLY A 213 -12.87 9.61 14.19
CA GLY A 213 -11.80 9.94 13.24
C GLY A 213 -10.44 10.23 13.89
N HIS A 214 -10.29 9.96 15.18
CA HIS A 214 -8.99 10.11 15.85
C HIS A 214 -8.11 8.89 15.61
N THR A 215 -6.81 9.12 15.43
CA THR A 215 -5.84 8.05 15.23
C THR A 215 -5.71 7.17 16.47
N VAL A 216 -5.77 5.86 16.27
CA VAL A 216 -5.66 4.84 17.32
C VAL A 216 -4.64 3.78 16.91
N ASP A 217 -4.17 2.99 17.87
CA ASP A 217 -3.39 1.78 17.58
C ASP A 217 -4.32 0.60 17.17
N SER A 218 -3.72 -0.56 16.90
CA SER A 218 -4.46 -1.79 16.55
C SER A 218 -5.43 -2.25 17.63
N GLU A 219 -5.23 -1.84 18.89
CA GLU A 219 -6.07 -2.15 20.05
C GLU A 219 -7.13 -1.07 20.33
N GLY A 220 -7.17 -0.01 19.50
CA GLY A 220 -8.13 1.08 19.64
C GLY A 220 -7.75 2.16 20.66
N ARG A 221 -6.51 2.16 21.16
CA ARG A 221 -6.04 3.19 22.09
C ARG A 221 -5.60 4.44 21.32
N LEU A 222 -6.01 5.60 21.76
CA LEU A 222 -5.68 6.88 21.14
C LEU A 222 -4.18 7.17 21.14
N ILE A 223 -3.67 7.54 19.98
CA ILE A 223 -2.28 7.96 19.78
C ILE A 223 -2.24 9.35 19.13
N ASN A 224 -1.16 10.11 19.43
CA ASN A 224 -0.88 11.36 18.75
C ASN A 224 -0.10 11.12 17.43
N GLY A 225 0.13 12.19 16.65
CA GLY A 225 0.91 12.12 15.40
C GLY A 225 2.34 11.60 15.55
N ASP A 226 2.87 11.54 16.77
CA ASP A 226 4.18 10.96 17.09
C ASP A 226 4.08 9.49 17.56
N GLY A 227 2.89 8.89 17.49
CA GLY A 227 2.63 7.50 17.92
C GLY A 227 2.60 7.30 19.44
N ARG A 228 2.49 8.38 20.23
CA ARG A 228 2.41 8.30 21.68
C ARG A 228 0.98 8.25 22.17
N TYR A 229 0.70 7.43 23.17
CA TYR A 229 -0.65 7.31 23.74
C TYR A 229 -1.14 8.63 24.34
N ILE A 230 -2.39 8.97 24.01
CA ILE A 230 -3.10 10.09 24.59
C ILE A 230 -3.96 9.55 25.73
N ALA A 231 -3.62 9.87 26.96
CA ALA A 231 -4.45 9.57 28.11
C ALA A 231 -5.61 10.59 28.17
N TYR A 232 -6.80 10.20 27.68
CA TYR A 232 -8.00 10.94 28.00
C TYR A 232 -8.44 10.62 29.42
N ARG A 233 -8.67 11.64 30.26
CA ARG A 233 -9.53 11.48 31.43
C ARG A 233 -10.90 11.12 30.86
N THR A 234 -11.36 9.91 31.12
CA THR A 234 -12.71 9.46 30.83
C THR A 234 -13.71 10.43 31.45
N ALA A 235 -14.23 11.36 30.64
CA ALA A 235 -15.53 11.88 30.89
C ALA A 235 -16.49 10.70 30.63
N GLU A 236 -17.25 10.36 31.66
CA GLU A 236 -18.25 9.31 31.78
C GLU A 236 -18.72 8.71 30.45
N ALA A 237 -18.59 7.40 30.35
CA ALA A 237 -19.09 6.61 29.23
C ALA A 237 -20.54 7.04 28.92
N LYS A 238 -20.72 7.78 27.84
CA LYS A 238 -22.04 8.00 27.27
C LYS A 238 -22.51 6.64 26.77
N GLU A 239 -23.66 6.21 27.29
CA GLU A 239 -24.36 5.01 26.85
C GLU A 239 -24.25 4.86 25.34
N GLU A 240 -23.69 3.74 24.93
CA GLU A 240 -23.63 3.32 23.53
C GLU A 240 -25.05 3.36 22.95
N LYS A 241 -25.33 4.34 22.14
CA LYS A 241 -26.48 4.26 21.28
C LYS A 241 -26.19 3.24 20.22
N ASP A 242 -26.90 2.14 20.31
CA ASP A 242 -26.99 1.09 19.31
C ASP A 242 -27.24 1.71 17.92
N GLN A 243 -26.17 1.99 17.18
CA GLN A 243 -26.24 2.40 15.79
C GLN A 243 -26.32 1.13 14.98
N SER A 244 -27.55 0.67 14.77
CA SER A 244 -27.85 -0.45 13.87
C SER A 244 -27.20 -0.21 12.51
N GLN A 245 -26.15 -0.94 12.23
CA GLN A 245 -25.43 -0.94 10.96
C GLN A 245 -26.28 -1.58 9.87
N VAL A 246 -25.94 -1.36 8.64
CA VAL A 246 -26.83 -1.22 7.56
C VAL A 246 -26.35 -1.96 6.30
N TYR A 247 -27.20 -2.63 5.49
CA TYR A 247 -26.91 -3.80 4.66
C TYR A 247 -27.60 -3.90 3.30
N PHE A 248 -26.99 -4.63 2.34
CA PHE A 248 -27.51 -4.89 1.01
C PHE A 248 -28.02 -6.32 0.84
N VAL A 249 -29.27 -6.56 1.24
CA VAL A 249 -29.99 -7.81 0.94
C VAL A 249 -31.35 -7.46 0.39
N ASN A 250 -31.86 -8.23 -0.57
CA ASN A 250 -33.24 -8.09 -1.02
C ASN A 250 -34.22 -8.66 0.03
N ARG A 251 -35.53 -8.56 -0.27
CA ARG A 251 -36.59 -9.04 0.65
C ARG A 251 -36.57 -10.56 0.85
N ASP A 252 -35.94 -11.29 -0.05
CA ASP A 252 -35.85 -12.74 -0.05
C ASP A 252 -34.56 -13.24 0.60
N GLY A 253 -33.75 -12.32 1.19
CA GLY A 253 -32.47 -12.64 1.84
C GLY A 253 -31.33 -12.85 0.84
N GLU A 254 -31.52 -12.49 -0.45
CA GLU A 254 -30.50 -12.61 -1.46
C GLU A 254 -29.62 -11.35 -1.51
N GLU A 255 -28.34 -11.55 -1.70
CA GLU A 255 -27.34 -10.49 -1.80
C GLU A 255 -27.53 -9.68 -3.08
N VAL A 256 -27.59 -8.36 -2.95
CA VAL A 256 -27.81 -7.45 -4.06
C VAL A 256 -26.91 -6.23 -3.97
N ILE A 257 -26.49 -5.71 -5.13
CA ILE A 257 -25.82 -4.42 -5.27
C ILE A 257 -26.71 -3.43 -5.99
N CYS A 258 -26.63 -2.16 -5.61
CA CYS A 258 -27.30 -1.08 -6.31
C CYS A 258 -26.39 -0.63 -7.47
N LYS A 259 -26.88 -0.75 -8.70
CA LYS A 259 -26.22 -0.22 -9.90
C LYS A 259 -27.10 0.87 -10.51
N THR A 260 -26.48 1.94 -10.97
CA THR A 260 -27.19 2.95 -11.75
C THR A 260 -27.22 2.49 -13.20
N ASN A 261 -28.42 2.32 -13.77
CA ASN A 261 -28.57 1.93 -15.18
C ASN A 261 -28.25 3.13 -16.10
N ASP A 262 -28.16 2.87 -17.41
CA ASP A 262 -27.85 3.87 -18.42
C ASP A 262 -28.87 5.03 -18.49
N LYS A 263 -30.00 4.90 -17.81
CA LYS A 263 -31.04 5.94 -17.67
C LYS A 263 -30.93 6.76 -16.41
N GLY A 264 -29.90 6.51 -15.58
CA GLY A 264 -29.70 7.17 -14.29
C GLY A 264 -30.67 6.70 -13.18
N GLU A 265 -31.34 5.55 -13.37
CA GLU A 265 -32.22 4.95 -12.36
C GLU A 265 -31.45 3.92 -11.55
N GLU A 266 -31.70 3.87 -10.24
CA GLU A 266 -31.11 2.91 -9.33
C GLU A 266 -31.80 1.55 -9.47
N GLU A 267 -31.04 0.51 -9.85
CA GLU A 267 -31.51 -0.87 -10.00
C GLU A 267 -30.75 -1.80 -9.07
N TRP A 268 -31.51 -2.67 -8.38
CA TRP A 268 -30.95 -3.68 -7.49
C TRP A 268 -30.70 -4.98 -8.26
N VAL A 269 -29.42 -5.30 -8.42
CA VAL A 269 -28.98 -6.47 -9.19
C VAL A 269 -28.45 -7.50 -8.23
N LYS A 270 -28.81 -8.80 -8.45
CA LYS A 270 -28.21 -9.90 -7.69
C LYS A 270 -26.71 -9.96 -7.92
N ILE A 271 -25.97 -10.18 -6.85
CA ILE A 271 -24.51 -10.39 -6.93
C ILE A 271 -24.30 -11.74 -7.59
N SER A 272 -23.53 -11.76 -8.67
CA SER A 272 -23.13 -13.03 -9.30
C SER A 272 -22.13 -13.75 -8.38
N LEU A 273 -21.98 -15.06 -8.54
CA LEU A 273 -20.99 -15.86 -7.79
C LEU A 273 -19.53 -15.38 -7.96
N ALA A 274 -19.27 -14.47 -8.91
CA ALA A 274 -17.97 -13.85 -9.14
C ALA A 274 -17.83 -12.49 -8.43
N GLU A 275 -18.87 -11.96 -7.82
CA GLU A 275 -18.87 -10.69 -7.10
C GLU A 275 -18.74 -10.94 -5.60
N ARG A 276 -18.08 -9.98 -4.93
CA ARG A 276 -17.86 -10.03 -3.48
C ARG A 276 -19.17 -10.08 -2.72
N LYS A 277 -19.28 -11.02 -1.77
CA LYS A 277 -20.39 -11.07 -0.84
C LYS A 277 -20.29 -9.95 0.20
N PRO A 278 -21.44 -9.40 0.69
CA PRO A 278 -21.41 -8.42 1.76
C PRO A 278 -20.83 -9.02 3.05
N PHE A 279 -20.13 -8.20 3.82
CA PHE A 279 -19.74 -8.59 5.17
C PHE A 279 -20.96 -8.61 6.10
N LEU A 280 -20.88 -9.37 7.19
CA LEU A 280 -21.97 -9.55 8.14
C LEU A 280 -21.67 -8.82 9.46
N ASP A 281 -22.72 -8.37 10.17
CA ASP A 281 -22.60 -7.90 11.56
C ASP A 281 -22.49 -9.08 12.55
N ASP A 282 -22.35 -8.76 13.84
CA ASP A 282 -22.26 -9.79 14.90
C ASP A 282 -23.55 -10.61 15.07
N ASN A 283 -24.66 -10.20 14.44
CA ASN A 283 -25.94 -10.91 14.40
C ASN A 283 -26.17 -11.63 13.07
N ASP A 284 -25.12 -11.86 12.29
CA ASP A 284 -25.16 -12.51 10.97
C ASP A 284 -26.02 -11.76 9.91
N LYS A 285 -26.19 -10.43 10.07
CA LYS A 285 -26.92 -9.61 9.10
C LYS A 285 -25.95 -8.89 8.18
N PRO A 286 -26.21 -8.85 6.87
CA PRO A 286 -25.33 -8.21 5.90
C PRO A 286 -25.21 -6.69 6.12
N ILE A 287 -23.97 -6.15 6.05
CA ILE A 287 -23.66 -4.72 6.22
C ILE A 287 -23.96 -3.95 4.93
N GLY A 288 -24.73 -2.85 5.00
CA GLY A 288 -24.92 -1.95 3.87
C GLY A 288 -26.38 -1.62 3.48
N ALA A 289 -27.36 -2.51 3.68
CA ALA A 289 -28.71 -2.38 3.11
C ALA A 289 -29.62 -1.28 3.70
N ALA A 290 -29.38 -0.78 4.93
CA ALA A 290 -30.33 0.11 5.57
C ALA A 290 -30.08 1.61 5.28
N LEU A 291 -28.88 2.04 4.85
CA LEU A 291 -28.63 3.43 4.43
C LEU A 291 -29.48 3.78 3.20
N GLU A 292 -29.67 2.83 2.29
CA GLU A 292 -30.43 3.07 1.06
C GLU A 292 -31.94 3.02 1.25
N LYS A 293 -32.43 2.21 2.22
CA LYS A 293 -33.85 2.26 2.59
C LYS A 293 -34.25 3.63 3.15
N LYS A 294 -33.38 4.30 3.92
CA LYS A 294 -33.63 5.66 4.46
C LYS A 294 -33.61 6.71 3.33
N THR A 295 -32.74 6.63 2.36
CA THR A 295 -32.70 7.58 1.23
C THR A 295 -33.88 7.42 0.29
N LYS A 296 -34.40 6.20 0.05
CA LYS A 296 -35.62 5.99 -0.75
C LYS A 296 -36.89 6.47 -0.03
N ALA A 297 -36.96 6.29 1.28
CA ALA A 297 -38.11 6.82 2.08
C ALA A 297 -38.12 8.35 2.08
N THR A 298 -36.96 9.02 2.20
CA THR A 298 -36.86 10.48 2.18
C THR A 298 -37.17 11.07 0.80
N LYS A 299 -36.78 10.42 -0.29
CA LYS A 299 -37.11 10.83 -1.66
C LYS A 299 -38.60 10.67 -1.98
N LYS A 300 -39.26 9.60 -1.46
CA LYS A 300 -40.71 9.41 -1.63
C LYS A 300 -41.53 10.47 -0.86
N THR A 301 -41.12 10.84 0.34
CA THR A 301 -41.80 11.86 1.16
C THR A 301 -41.66 13.25 0.54
N LYS A 302 -40.48 13.61 -0.02
CA LYS A 302 -40.30 14.88 -0.76
C LYS A 302 -41.06 14.95 -2.07
N ARG A 303 -41.33 13.82 -2.75
CA ARG A 303 -42.13 13.79 -3.98
C ARG A 303 -43.63 13.89 -3.71
N SER A 304 -44.12 13.35 -2.58
CA SER A 304 -45.54 13.48 -2.21
C SER A 304 -45.88 14.89 -1.71
N THR A 305 -45.00 15.58 -1.00
CA THR A 305 -45.17 16.97 -0.59
C THR A 305 -45.14 17.96 -1.78
N LYS A 306 -44.29 17.71 -2.78
CA LYS A 306 -44.25 18.56 -3.98
C LYS A 306 -45.49 18.40 -4.88
N LYS A 307 -46.16 17.22 -4.84
CA LYS A 307 -47.42 16.99 -5.56
C LYS A 307 -48.65 17.52 -4.85
N ALA A 308 -48.57 17.76 -3.55
CA ALA A 308 -49.64 18.41 -2.75
C ALA A 308 -49.59 19.93 -2.87
N GLU A 309 -48.45 20.56 -3.16
CA GLU A 309 -48.30 21.99 -3.38
C GLU A 309 -48.65 22.43 -4.81
N GLU A 310 -48.70 21.52 -5.80
CA GLU A 310 -49.14 21.85 -7.17
C GLU A 310 -50.68 21.67 -7.41
N THR A 311 -51.43 21.25 -6.41
CA THR A 311 -52.90 21.03 -6.52
C THR A 311 -53.74 21.84 -5.52
N ALA A 312 -53.16 22.93 -4.92
CA ALA A 312 -53.89 23.87 -4.10
C ALA A 312 -53.98 25.26 -4.72
#